data_e2c0ee22a69cab5491cb447ddab45e72
#
_entry.id   e2c0ee22a69cab5491cb447ddab45e72
#
_cell.length_a   1.000
_cell.length_b   1.000
_cell.length_c   1.000
_cell.angle_alpha   90.00
_cell.angle_beta   90.00
_cell.angle_gamma   90.00
#
_symmetry.space_group_name_H-M   'P 1'
#
loop_
_entity.id
_entity.type
_entity.pdbx_description
1 polymer ?
#
loop_
_entity_poly.entity_id
_entity_poly.type
_entity_poly.pdbx_seq_one_letter_code
_entity_poly.pdbx_strand_id
1 'polypeptide(L)'
;MNKVPTLSLALQPHHDGSALYVPNQNPKLGEVVKLRIRINDAIGRVTEVRVRFSESGEAFPSEKAKVWKRNGRWTWYETTITIHNPKMNYRFYIKLADGSVLWYNTRGLASLNQPDILDFRLNTFSSAPAWGRKAIMYQIFPDRFARSAKADKHKLPKWAIAKNWGDEVIGSGPGTSEQFFGGDLWGVIEHLDHLQKLGVNLLYLTPIFPARSNHRYDASSFHEVDPLLGGDKAFAALIREAHKLGMRVMGDLTTNHSGVGHEWFKAAYKKPKAAESGFYYFSEKNTKYESWFGVASLPKFNWNSKELRKRFIQGPKSVVARWLQKPFQMDGWRIDVANMTGRTRDEDMYLEVAQVIRKTMVKENPDTLMLGEYTGDAAYEVQGDGWQGAMTYSNFTKPVWRWFYNKNAKGEPGFIAGDGNLQGDGVQLVASYNQFIAGFPWHVRLHNMNPLDTHDIPRFKSFAIPGAQPVAAAMQFTFPGIPVIWAGDEFGLDGLNGEQSRTPIPWNNERKHDKAMMPIYQKLTKIRKANSALNEGSMRFLYASAEAIVYAREDSKQTVVVCVTRGTDQEISIPKDAVPNLINATNIYGGGKIVVDGSMLKLPGSALTANIWSLRSTRG
;
A
#
# COMPACT_ATOMS: atom_id res chain seq x y z
N MET A 1 -3.17 -14.26 39.29
CA MET A 1 -3.44 -13.58 38.02
C MET A 1 -2.39 -14.03 37.01
N ASN A 2 -2.80 -14.60 35.89
CA ASN A 2 -1.87 -14.91 34.79
C ASN A 2 -1.20 -13.63 34.32
N LYS A 3 0.11 -13.50 34.46
CA LYS A 3 0.86 -12.38 33.88
C LYS A 3 1.44 -12.79 32.54
N VAL A 4 1.36 -11.91 31.56
CA VAL A 4 2.13 -12.09 30.32
C VAL A 4 3.62 -12.00 30.68
N PRO A 5 4.45 -13.00 30.33
CA PRO A 5 5.87 -12.96 30.60
C PRO A 5 6.52 -11.71 29.94
N THR A 6 7.40 -11.04 30.65
CA THR A 6 8.20 -9.94 30.09
C THR A 6 9.26 -10.52 29.18
N LEU A 7 9.04 -10.50 27.88
CA LEU A 7 9.96 -10.98 26.86
C LEU A 7 10.50 -9.82 26.05
N SER A 8 11.77 -9.88 25.64
CA SER A 8 12.26 -8.98 24.61
C SER A 8 11.42 -9.17 23.33
N LEU A 9 11.25 -8.10 22.58
CA LEU A 9 10.47 -8.10 21.32
C LEU A 9 10.95 -9.22 20.37
N ALA A 10 12.26 -9.48 20.34
CA ALA A 10 12.90 -10.50 19.51
C ALA A 10 12.54 -11.94 19.87
N LEU A 11 12.12 -12.22 21.11
CA LEU A 11 11.82 -13.58 21.63
C LEU A 11 10.33 -13.84 21.84
N GLN A 12 9.46 -12.90 21.48
CA GLN A 12 8.02 -13.08 21.50
C GLN A 12 7.61 -14.27 20.61
N PRO A 13 6.58 -15.05 20.97
CA PRO A 13 5.93 -15.96 20.04
C PRO A 13 5.60 -15.24 18.74
N HIS A 14 5.62 -15.97 17.62
CA HIS A 14 5.32 -15.34 16.35
C HIS A 14 4.51 -16.21 15.41
N HIS A 15 3.49 -15.59 14.87
CA HIS A 15 2.65 -15.99 13.77
C HIS A 15 2.06 -14.69 13.15
N ASP A 16 2.00 -14.56 11.85
CA ASP A 16 1.47 -13.38 11.18
C ASP A 16 0.55 -13.70 9.99
N GLY A 17 0.24 -14.98 9.79
CA GLY A 17 -0.58 -15.45 8.67
C GLY A 17 0.18 -15.58 7.35
N SER A 18 1.48 -15.27 7.29
CA SER A 18 2.30 -15.42 6.08
C SER A 18 2.47 -16.89 5.67
N ALA A 19 2.94 -17.11 4.44
CA ALA A 19 3.14 -18.44 3.88
C ALA A 19 4.09 -19.33 4.71
N LEU A 20 4.97 -18.73 5.53
CA LEU A 20 5.82 -19.44 6.47
C LEU A 20 4.99 -20.15 7.55
N TYR A 21 3.88 -19.56 7.96
CA TYR A 21 2.99 -20.05 9.01
C TYR A 21 1.69 -20.65 8.48
N VAL A 22 1.23 -20.18 7.34
CA VAL A 22 0.02 -20.64 6.63
C VAL A 22 0.40 -20.94 5.19
N PRO A 23 0.90 -22.17 4.88
CA PRO A 23 1.39 -22.47 3.52
C PRO A 23 0.36 -22.29 2.41
N ASN A 24 -0.91 -22.61 2.68
CA ASN A 24 -2.01 -22.36 1.74
C ASN A 24 -2.62 -20.97 2.00
N GLN A 25 -2.22 -19.98 1.22
CA GLN A 25 -2.66 -18.58 1.33
C GLN A 25 -4.01 -18.31 0.65
N ASN A 26 -4.57 -19.28 -0.06
CA ASN A 26 -5.81 -19.13 -0.82
C ASN A 26 -6.63 -20.43 -0.76
N PRO A 27 -7.09 -20.82 0.45
CA PRO A 27 -7.84 -22.05 0.64
C PRO A 27 -9.24 -21.94 0.03
N LYS A 28 -9.82 -23.08 -0.33
CA LYS A 28 -11.22 -23.22 -0.72
C LYS A 28 -12.04 -23.78 0.42
N LEU A 29 -13.36 -23.62 0.33
CA LEU A 29 -14.29 -24.27 1.26
C LEU A 29 -14.07 -25.79 1.24
N GLY A 30 -14.04 -26.40 2.44
CA GLY A 30 -13.78 -27.82 2.65
C GLY A 30 -12.30 -28.22 2.65
N GLU A 31 -11.38 -27.35 2.26
CA GLU A 31 -9.94 -27.66 2.32
C GLU A 31 -9.41 -27.64 3.75
N VAL A 32 -8.42 -28.51 4.00
CA VAL A 32 -7.66 -28.56 5.25
C VAL A 32 -6.42 -27.67 5.13
N VAL A 33 -6.30 -26.73 6.06
CA VAL A 33 -5.21 -25.75 6.09
C VAL A 33 -4.29 -26.00 7.28
N LYS A 34 -2.98 -25.98 7.04
CA LYS A 34 -1.97 -26.03 8.08
C LYS A 34 -1.76 -24.65 8.71
N LEU A 35 -1.72 -24.62 10.03
CA LEU A 35 -1.42 -23.44 10.83
C LEU A 35 -0.20 -23.71 11.72
N ARG A 36 0.74 -22.78 11.74
CA ARG A 36 1.97 -22.89 12.52
C ARG A 36 2.15 -21.69 13.42
N ILE A 37 2.78 -21.90 14.55
CA ILE A 37 3.31 -20.85 15.43
C ILE A 37 4.69 -21.25 15.90
N ARG A 38 5.63 -20.30 16.03
CA ARG A 38 6.88 -20.55 16.73
C ARG A 38 6.90 -19.87 18.08
N ILE A 39 7.46 -20.54 19.05
CA ILE A 39 7.53 -20.10 20.43
C ILE A 39 8.97 -20.30 20.92
N ASN A 40 9.57 -19.24 21.49
CA ASN A 40 10.88 -19.33 22.14
C ASN A 40 10.73 -19.86 23.55
N ASP A 41 11.69 -20.65 24.03
CA ASP A 41 11.67 -21.23 25.38
C ASP A 41 11.80 -20.18 26.50
N ALA A 42 12.19 -18.94 26.17
CA ALA A 42 12.18 -17.80 27.10
C ALA A 42 10.79 -17.51 27.69
N ILE A 43 9.71 -17.96 27.04
CA ILE A 43 8.33 -17.84 27.59
C ILE A 43 8.10 -18.75 28.80
N GLY A 44 8.93 -19.76 29.01
CA GLY A 44 8.74 -20.84 29.96
C GLY A 44 8.41 -22.17 29.26
N ARG A 45 8.26 -23.23 30.05
CA ARG A 45 7.95 -24.56 29.53
C ARG A 45 6.51 -24.64 29.04
N VAL A 46 6.34 -24.78 27.73
CA VAL A 46 5.04 -24.94 27.07
C VAL A 46 4.60 -26.40 27.21
N THR A 47 3.38 -26.63 27.71
CA THR A 47 2.77 -27.96 27.89
C THR A 47 1.71 -28.26 26.84
N GLU A 48 1.06 -27.22 26.31
CA GLU A 48 0.03 -27.38 25.28
C GLU A 48 -0.06 -26.13 24.40
N VAL A 49 -0.27 -26.33 23.09
CA VAL A 49 -0.65 -25.28 22.14
C VAL A 49 -1.90 -25.74 21.40
N ARG A 50 -2.88 -24.86 21.28
CA ARG A 50 -4.11 -25.09 20.51
C ARG A 50 -4.39 -23.92 19.60
N VAL A 51 -5.13 -24.18 18.54
CA VAL A 51 -5.75 -23.13 17.70
C VAL A 51 -7.25 -23.14 17.96
N ARG A 52 -7.79 -22.06 18.49
CA ARG A 52 -9.23 -21.80 18.56
C ARG A 52 -9.64 -21.07 17.27
N PHE A 53 -10.70 -21.49 16.63
CA PHE A 53 -11.20 -20.88 15.41
C PHE A 53 -12.73 -20.75 15.43
N SER A 54 -13.27 -19.84 14.64
CA SER A 54 -14.72 -19.67 14.49
C SER A 54 -15.25 -20.63 13.43
N GLU A 55 -16.25 -21.40 13.80
CA GLU A 55 -17.04 -22.21 12.89
C GLU A 55 -18.48 -21.73 12.93
N SER A 56 -19.05 -21.37 11.80
CA SER A 56 -20.44 -20.88 11.65
C SER A 56 -20.86 -19.69 12.57
N GLY A 57 -19.90 -18.98 13.18
CA GLY A 57 -20.17 -17.80 14.03
C GLY A 57 -20.64 -18.11 15.45
N GLU A 58 -21.06 -19.35 15.74
CA GLU A 58 -21.56 -19.75 17.06
C GLU A 58 -20.68 -20.79 17.76
N ALA A 59 -20.06 -21.69 16.99
CA ALA A 59 -19.15 -22.70 17.52
C ALA A 59 -17.70 -22.22 17.43
N PHE A 60 -16.95 -22.46 18.50
CA PHE A 60 -15.54 -22.12 18.61
C PHE A 60 -14.70 -23.35 18.99
N PRO A 61 -14.58 -24.32 18.10
CA PRO A 61 -13.75 -25.50 18.33
C PRO A 61 -12.28 -25.11 18.44
N SER A 62 -11.49 -26.04 18.99
CA SER A 62 -10.06 -25.86 19.07
C SER A 62 -9.30 -27.13 18.73
N GLU A 63 -8.27 -27.00 17.90
CA GLU A 63 -7.42 -28.10 17.49
C GLU A 63 -6.07 -28.05 18.20
N LYS A 64 -5.61 -29.19 18.71
CA LYS A 64 -4.31 -29.32 19.40
C LYS A 64 -3.18 -29.29 18.35
N ALA A 65 -2.20 -28.44 18.58
CA ALA A 65 -0.99 -28.38 17.77
C ALA A 65 0.08 -29.34 18.31
N LYS A 66 0.81 -29.98 17.40
CA LYS A 66 1.95 -30.86 17.69
C LYS A 66 3.26 -30.14 17.39
N VAL A 67 4.33 -30.55 18.05
CA VAL A 67 5.67 -30.07 17.70
C VAL A 67 5.99 -30.54 16.29
N TRP A 68 6.22 -29.55 15.40
CA TRP A 68 6.60 -29.82 14.01
C TRP A 68 8.12 -29.86 13.84
N LYS A 69 8.84 -28.87 14.42
CA LYS A 69 10.32 -28.85 14.43
C LYS A 69 10.86 -28.02 15.59
N ARG A 70 12.16 -28.18 15.83
CA ARG A 70 12.92 -27.33 16.76
C ARG A 70 14.12 -26.75 16.03
N ASN A 71 14.46 -25.49 16.35
CA ASN A 71 15.62 -24.80 15.82
C ASN A 71 16.21 -23.89 16.92
N GLY A 72 17.30 -24.31 17.54
CA GLY A 72 17.85 -23.68 18.73
C GLY A 72 16.80 -23.65 19.85
N ARG A 73 16.58 -22.47 20.43
CA ARG A 73 15.58 -22.23 21.47
C ARG A 73 14.15 -22.04 20.94
N TRP A 74 13.90 -22.20 19.64
CA TRP A 74 12.58 -22.05 19.01
C TRP A 74 11.94 -23.41 18.77
N THR A 75 10.74 -23.59 19.31
CA THR A 75 9.87 -24.73 19.00
C THR A 75 8.74 -24.25 18.08
N TRP A 76 8.56 -24.96 16.97
CA TRP A 76 7.46 -24.74 16.03
C TRP A 76 6.37 -25.75 16.28
N TYR A 77 5.16 -25.28 16.40
CA TYR A 77 3.96 -26.09 16.54
C TYR A 77 3.13 -25.99 15.26
N GLU A 78 2.55 -27.11 14.84
CA GLU A 78 1.67 -27.20 13.66
C GLU A 78 0.38 -27.91 14.02
N THR A 79 -0.74 -27.41 13.50
CA THR A 79 -2.04 -28.07 13.50
C THR A 79 -2.73 -27.86 12.16
N THR A 80 -3.89 -28.49 11.97
CA THR A 80 -4.73 -28.31 10.78
C THR A 80 -6.13 -27.91 11.20
N ILE A 81 -6.78 -27.08 10.40
CA ILE A 81 -8.20 -26.76 10.50
C ILE A 81 -8.86 -26.92 9.13
N THR A 82 -10.14 -27.26 9.11
CA THR A 82 -10.95 -27.29 7.87
C THR A 82 -11.60 -25.94 7.64
N ILE A 83 -11.66 -25.48 6.41
CA ILE A 83 -12.29 -24.21 6.04
C ILE A 83 -13.80 -24.43 5.87
N HIS A 84 -14.59 -24.00 6.83
CA HIS A 84 -16.05 -24.16 6.84
C HIS A 84 -16.79 -22.93 6.31
N ASN A 85 -16.17 -21.74 6.41
CA ASN A 85 -16.78 -20.45 6.02
C ASN A 85 -15.86 -19.66 5.10
N PRO A 86 -16.41 -18.79 4.25
CA PRO A 86 -15.61 -17.90 3.40
C PRO A 86 -14.67 -16.97 4.17
N LYS A 87 -15.01 -16.64 5.41
CA LYS A 87 -14.18 -15.87 6.34
C LYS A 87 -14.10 -16.64 7.66
N MET A 88 -12.91 -17.01 8.09
CA MET A 88 -12.67 -17.69 9.36
C MET A 88 -11.65 -16.91 10.18
N ASN A 89 -11.97 -16.72 11.45
CA ASN A 89 -11.07 -16.12 12.43
C ASN A 89 -10.42 -17.21 13.27
N TYR A 90 -9.16 -17.04 13.67
CA TYR A 90 -8.47 -17.96 14.55
C TYR A 90 -7.43 -17.25 15.42
N ARG A 91 -7.14 -17.86 16.60
CA ARG A 91 -6.09 -17.44 17.53
C ARG A 91 -5.43 -18.64 18.17
N PHE A 92 -4.27 -18.45 18.76
CA PHE A 92 -3.58 -19.51 19.49
C PHE A 92 -3.83 -19.41 20.99
N TYR A 93 -3.91 -20.56 21.61
CA TYR A 93 -3.94 -20.78 23.05
C TYR A 93 -2.62 -21.47 23.42
N ILE A 94 -1.91 -20.97 24.44
CA ILE A 94 -0.63 -21.48 24.89
C ILE A 94 -0.71 -21.73 26.39
N LYS A 95 -0.55 -22.98 26.83
CA LYS A 95 -0.52 -23.36 28.25
C LYS A 95 0.90 -23.61 28.68
N LEU A 96 1.29 -23.02 29.81
CA LEU A 96 2.61 -23.19 30.41
C LEU A 96 2.57 -24.22 31.54
N ALA A 97 3.76 -24.69 31.97
CA ALA A 97 3.89 -25.70 33.02
C ALA A 97 3.49 -25.21 34.42
N ASP A 98 3.53 -23.90 34.65
CA ASP A 98 3.06 -23.27 35.88
C ASP A 98 1.52 -23.14 35.94
N GLY A 99 0.79 -23.65 34.93
CA GLY A 99 -0.64 -23.59 34.82
C GLY A 99 -1.15 -22.30 34.10
N SER A 100 -0.27 -21.34 33.81
CA SER A 100 -0.65 -20.13 33.13
C SER A 100 -1.18 -20.42 31.73
N VAL A 101 -2.18 -19.66 31.31
CA VAL A 101 -2.77 -19.69 29.96
C VAL A 101 -2.60 -18.34 29.30
N LEU A 102 -2.05 -18.37 28.10
CA LEU A 102 -1.83 -17.17 27.27
C LEU A 102 -2.58 -17.33 25.95
N TRP A 103 -3.08 -16.23 25.45
CA TRP A 103 -3.69 -16.09 24.13
C TRP A 103 -2.74 -15.35 23.21
N TYR A 104 -2.69 -15.77 21.95
CA TYR A 104 -1.88 -15.09 20.93
C TYR A 104 -2.72 -14.83 19.70
N ASN A 105 -2.83 -13.56 19.32
CA ASN A 105 -3.58 -13.06 18.17
C ASN A 105 -2.75 -12.03 17.37
N THR A 106 -3.38 -11.28 16.48
CA THR A 106 -2.70 -10.26 15.64
C THR A 106 -2.02 -9.14 16.44
N ARG A 107 -2.38 -8.95 17.72
CA ARG A 107 -1.75 -7.97 18.63
C ARG A 107 -0.69 -8.58 19.56
N GLY A 108 -0.42 -9.87 19.44
CA GLY A 108 0.56 -10.56 20.27
C GLY A 108 -0.04 -11.32 21.45
N LEU A 109 0.73 -11.44 22.54
CA LEU A 109 0.34 -12.18 23.75
C LEU A 109 -0.61 -11.40 24.64
N ALA A 110 -1.60 -12.13 25.18
CA ALA A 110 -2.51 -11.64 26.21
C ALA A 110 -2.75 -12.72 27.29
N SER A 111 -2.95 -12.30 28.54
CA SER A 111 -3.27 -13.19 29.67
C SER A 111 -4.76 -13.50 29.81
N LEU A 112 -5.61 -12.77 29.10
CA LEU A 112 -7.06 -12.92 29.08
C LEU A 112 -7.53 -13.23 27.66
N ASN A 113 -8.70 -13.86 27.54
CA ASN A 113 -9.35 -14.06 26.25
C ASN A 113 -9.63 -12.70 25.59
N GLN A 114 -9.47 -12.65 24.27
CA GLN A 114 -9.52 -11.41 23.49
C GLN A 114 -10.76 -11.37 22.57
N PRO A 115 -11.23 -10.18 22.17
CA PRO A 115 -12.27 -10.04 21.15
C PRO A 115 -11.85 -10.71 19.82
N ASP A 116 -12.81 -11.33 19.13
CA ASP A 116 -12.56 -12.05 17.87
C ASP A 116 -12.12 -11.13 16.71
N ILE A 117 -12.37 -9.83 16.84
CA ILE A 117 -11.91 -8.83 15.87
C ILE A 117 -10.38 -8.76 15.77
N LEU A 118 -9.66 -9.17 16.83
CA LEU A 118 -8.21 -9.23 16.91
C LEU A 118 -7.63 -10.57 16.43
N ASP A 119 -8.45 -11.48 15.94
CA ASP A 119 -7.99 -12.77 15.44
C ASP A 119 -7.28 -12.67 14.10
N PHE A 120 -6.41 -13.62 13.84
CA PHE A 120 -5.92 -13.87 12.48
C PHE A 120 -7.07 -14.31 11.59
N ARG A 121 -6.95 -14.05 10.28
CA ARG A 121 -8.01 -14.32 9.32
C ARG A 121 -7.54 -15.19 8.18
N LEU A 122 -8.38 -16.18 7.85
CA LEU A 122 -8.35 -16.94 6.63
C LEU A 122 -9.58 -16.60 5.81
N ASN A 123 -9.44 -16.52 4.51
CA ASN A 123 -10.58 -16.37 3.61
C ASN A 123 -10.40 -17.15 2.32
N THR A 124 -11.53 -17.40 1.64
CA THR A 124 -11.58 -18.20 0.41
C THR A 124 -11.69 -17.33 -0.83
N PHE A 125 -11.52 -16.02 -0.70
CA PHE A 125 -11.63 -15.10 -1.82
C PHE A 125 -10.45 -15.24 -2.76
N SER A 126 -10.67 -15.03 -4.07
CA SER A 126 -9.61 -15.11 -5.06
C SER A 126 -8.47 -14.15 -4.72
N SER A 127 -7.25 -14.66 -4.73
CA SER A 127 -6.06 -13.85 -4.50
C SER A 127 -5.93 -12.74 -5.54
N ALA A 128 -5.23 -11.68 -5.17
CA ALA A 128 -4.64 -10.76 -6.14
C ALA A 128 -3.63 -11.50 -7.04
N PRO A 129 -3.38 -11.00 -8.25
CA PRO A 129 -2.43 -11.64 -9.16
C PRO A 129 -1.02 -11.71 -8.54
N ALA A 130 -0.33 -12.82 -8.79
CA ALA A 130 0.97 -13.11 -8.16
C ALA A 130 2.04 -12.05 -8.44
N TRP A 131 1.96 -11.35 -9.57
CA TRP A 131 2.86 -10.27 -9.91
C TRP A 131 2.74 -9.07 -8.96
N GLY A 132 1.56 -8.81 -8.39
CA GLY A 132 1.32 -7.69 -7.48
C GLY A 132 2.24 -7.69 -6.27
N ARG A 133 2.54 -8.88 -5.69
CA ARG A 133 3.47 -9.01 -4.55
C ARG A 133 4.92 -8.64 -4.90
N LYS A 134 5.27 -8.70 -6.18
CA LYS A 134 6.61 -8.37 -6.72
C LYS A 134 6.64 -6.99 -7.37
N ALA A 135 5.53 -6.25 -7.29
CA ALA A 135 5.44 -4.94 -7.89
C ALA A 135 6.36 -3.94 -7.17
N ILE A 136 6.99 -3.10 -7.98
CA ILE A 136 7.65 -1.86 -7.60
C ILE A 136 6.94 -0.80 -8.41
N MET A 137 6.07 -0.05 -7.73
CA MET A 137 5.17 0.90 -8.37
C MET A 137 5.84 2.26 -8.51
N TYR A 138 5.60 2.90 -9.64
CA TYR A 138 5.98 4.30 -9.87
C TYR A 138 4.73 5.10 -10.22
N GLN A 139 4.41 6.10 -9.39
CA GLN A 139 3.25 6.95 -9.57
C GLN A 139 3.58 8.11 -10.49
N ILE A 140 2.77 8.31 -11.52
CA ILE A 140 2.93 9.35 -12.53
C ILE A 140 1.72 10.29 -12.51
N PHE A 141 1.99 11.59 -12.39
CA PHE A 141 1.05 12.66 -12.69
C PHE A 141 1.33 13.12 -14.12
N PRO A 142 0.52 12.76 -15.13
CA PRO A 142 0.91 12.89 -16.54
C PRO A 142 1.32 14.30 -16.98
N ASP A 143 0.59 15.33 -16.53
CA ASP A 143 0.91 16.74 -16.85
C ASP A 143 2.30 17.20 -16.35
N ARG A 144 2.91 16.47 -15.38
CA ARG A 144 4.12 16.89 -14.69
C ARG A 144 5.29 15.92 -14.86
N PHE A 145 5.10 14.81 -15.57
CA PHE A 145 6.15 13.80 -15.72
C PHE A 145 7.11 14.11 -16.86
N ALA A 146 6.61 14.19 -18.09
CA ALA A 146 7.43 14.53 -19.26
C ALA A 146 6.58 15.12 -20.38
N ARG A 147 7.12 16.11 -21.08
CA ARG A 147 6.49 16.76 -22.23
C ARG A 147 7.14 16.29 -23.52
N SER A 148 6.36 15.71 -24.41
CA SER A 148 6.84 15.33 -25.74
C SER A 148 6.72 16.49 -26.73
N ALA A 149 7.44 16.41 -27.84
CA ALA A 149 7.27 17.35 -28.97
C ALA A 149 5.85 17.32 -29.58
N LYS A 150 5.06 16.28 -29.30
CA LYS A 150 3.66 16.20 -29.76
C LYS A 150 2.72 17.06 -28.92
N ALA A 151 3.05 17.33 -27.66
CA ALA A 151 2.26 18.17 -26.76
C ALA A 151 2.11 19.60 -27.30
N ASP A 152 3.09 20.13 -28.01
CA ASP A 152 3.08 21.50 -28.61
C ASP A 152 1.99 21.68 -29.65
N LYS A 153 1.43 20.59 -30.18
CA LYS A 153 0.33 20.62 -31.16
C LYS A 153 -1.05 20.75 -30.51
N HIS A 154 -1.15 20.62 -29.18
CA HIS A 154 -2.40 20.70 -28.45
C HIS A 154 -2.70 22.16 -28.06
N LYS A 155 -3.87 22.64 -28.45
CA LYS A 155 -4.36 23.95 -28.05
C LYS A 155 -5.04 23.84 -26.69
N LEU A 156 -4.50 24.51 -25.69
CA LEU A 156 -5.12 24.56 -24.35
C LEU A 156 -6.49 25.25 -24.39
N PRO A 157 -7.45 24.82 -23.57
CA PRO A 157 -8.71 25.52 -23.37
C PRO A 157 -8.47 26.96 -22.86
N LYS A 158 -9.39 27.88 -23.17
CA LYS A 158 -9.26 29.30 -22.76
C LYS A 158 -9.16 29.52 -21.24
N TRP A 159 -9.66 28.60 -20.44
CA TRP A 159 -9.63 28.67 -18.97
C TRP A 159 -8.31 28.14 -18.39
N ALA A 160 -7.51 27.41 -19.16
CA ALA A 160 -6.27 26.81 -18.69
C ALA A 160 -5.12 27.83 -18.68
N ILE A 161 -4.29 27.75 -17.68
CA ILE A 161 -3.09 28.56 -17.50
C ILE A 161 -1.90 27.78 -18.05
N ALA A 162 -1.36 28.21 -19.20
CA ALA A 162 -0.16 27.61 -19.75
C ALA A 162 1.07 27.91 -18.90
N LYS A 163 1.87 26.89 -18.60
CA LYS A 163 3.14 27.01 -17.86
C LYS A 163 4.27 26.43 -18.69
N ASN A 164 5.45 27.03 -18.59
CA ASN A 164 6.68 26.42 -19.11
C ASN A 164 7.16 25.33 -18.15
N TRP A 165 7.94 24.37 -18.64
CA TRP A 165 8.39 23.23 -17.85
C TRP A 165 9.22 23.63 -16.62
N GLY A 166 10.00 24.71 -16.71
CA GLY A 166 10.81 25.27 -15.63
C GLY A 166 10.08 26.22 -14.69
N ASP A 167 8.83 26.59 -14.98
CA ASP A 167 8.09 27.57 -14.15
C ASP A 167 7.78 26.98 -12.76
N GLU A 168 7.64 27.88 -11.78
CA GLU A 168 7.18 27.53 -10.46
C GLU A 168 5.69 27.13 -10.47
N VAL A 169 5.36 26.14 -9.65
CA VAL A 169 3.99 25.67 -9.44
C VAL A 169 3.21 26.70 -8.63
N ILE A 170 1.98 27.03 -9.05
CA ILE A 170 1.02 27.75 -8.20
C ILE A 170 0.65 26.82 -7.05
N GLY A 171 1.21 27.05 -5.87
CA GLY A 171 1.13 26.15 -4.74
C GLY A 171 -0.15 26.27 -3.93
N SER A 172 -0.91 27.37 -4.05
CA SER A 172 -2.15 27.61 -3.30
C SER A 172 -3.03 28.66 -3.99
N GLY A 173 -4.31 28.66 -3.65
CA GLY A 173 -5.28 29.64 -4.15
C GLY A 173 -5.77 29.38 -5.57
N PRO A 174 -6.37 30.39 -6.21
CA PRO A 174 -6.91 30.27 -7.56
C PRO A 174 -5.85 29.87 -8.59
N GLY A 175 -6.24 29.04 -9.56
CA GLY A 175 -5.36 28.59 -10.64
C GLY A 175 -4.56 27.33 -10.35
N THR A 176 -4.56 26.79 -9.13
CA THR A 176 -3.85 25.56 -8.78
C THR A 176 -4.25 24.38 -9.66
N SER A 177 -5.53 24.17 -9.89
CA SER A 177 -6.06 23.09 -10.73
C SER A 177 -6.09 23.44 -12.23
N GLU A 178 -5.84 24.72 -12.60
CA GLU A 178 -5.96 25.23 -13.97
C GLU A 178 -4.60 25.37 -14.68
N GLN A 179 -3.48 25.18 -13.96
CA GLN A 179 -2.13 25.29 -14.50
C GLN A 179 -1.71 24.00 -15.22
N PHE A 180 -1.29 24.13 -16.48
CA PHE A 180 -0.86 23.01 -17.33
C PHE A 180 0.59 23.21 -17.78
N PHE A 181 1.43 22.22 -17.47
CA PHE A 181 2.83 22.17 -17.90
C PHE A 181 3.01 21.41 -19.22
N GLY A 182 1.97 20.73 -19.67
CA GLY A 182 1.93 20.08 -20.96
C GLY A 182 2.61 18.72 -21.02
N GLY A 183 2.83 18.05 -19.88
CA GLY A 183 3.23 16.65 -19.88
C GLY A 183 2.15 15.78 -20.52
N ASP A 184 2.56 14.72 -21.24
CA ASP A 184 1.68 13.83 -21.96
C ASP A 184 2.14 12.36 -21.93
N LEU A 185 1.31 11.44 -22.43
CA LEU A 185 1.62 10.01 -22.43
C LEU A 185 2.72 9.64 -23.44
N TRP A 186 2.95 10.46 -24.47
CA TRP A 186 4.10 10.28 -25.35
C TRP A 186 5.40 10.58 -24.63
N GLY A 187 5.42 11.63 -23.80
CA GLY A 187 6.56 11.94 -22.94
C GLY A 187 6.84 10.83 -21.93
N VAL A 188 5.79 10.17 -21.40
CA VAL A 188 5.99 8.98 -20.56
C VAL A 188 6.67 7.86 -21.34
N ILE A 189 6.27 7.61 -22.59
CA ILE A 189 6.89 6.60 -23.46
C ILE A 189 8.37 6.90 -23.68
N GLU A 190 8.71 8.16 -23.95
CA GLU A 190 10.09 8.60 -24.18
C GLU A 190 11.02 8.39 -22.98
N HIS A 191 10.46 8.20 -21.77
CA HIS A 191 11.22 8.00 -20.52
C HIS A 191 11.04 6.62 -19.88
N LEU A 192 10.47 5.63 -20.59
CA LEU A 192 10.34 4.26 -20.08
C LEU A 192 11.68 3.59 -19.75
N ASP A 193 12.75 3.97 -20.45
CA ASP A 193 14.10 3.48 -20.18
C ASP A 193 14.63 3.95 -18.81
N HIS A 194 14.30 5.18 -18.39
CA HIS A 194 14.59 5.68 -17.05
C HIS A 194 13.91 4.81 -15.98
N LEU A 195 12.63 4.52 -16.16
CA LEU A 195 11.85 3.69 -15.23
C LEU A 195 12.36 2.25 -15.19
N GLN A 196 12.79 1.71 -16.33
CA GLN A 196 13.41 0.39 -16.40
C GLN A 196 14.74 0.36 -15.66
N LYS A 197 15.61 1.36 -15.86
CA LYS A 197 16.89 1.51 -15.14
C LYS A 197 16.69 1.67 -13.63
N LEU A 198 15.62 2.36 -13.22
CA LEU A 198 15.22 2.49 -11.81
C LEU A 198 14.76 1.15 -11.23
N GLY A 199 14.32 0.22 -12.08
CA GLY A 199 13.85 -1.10 -11.68
C GLY A 199 12.34 -1.17 -11.44
N VAL A 200 11.59 -0.19 -11.88
CA VAL A 200 10.11 -0.18 -11.85
C VAL A 200 9.55 -1.30 -12.73
N ASN A 201 8.43 -1.89 -12.32
CA ASN A 201 7.68 -2.86 -13.10
C ASN A 201 6.16 -2.67 -13.05
N LEU A 202 5.69 -1.59 -12.41
CA LEU A 202 4.29 -1.19 -12.41
C LEU A 202 4.19 0.34 -12.48
N LEU A 203 3.58 0.84 -13.53
CA LEU A 203 3.25 2.26 -13.69
C LEU A 203 1.84 2.50 -13.15
N TYR A 204 1.68 3.46 -12.25
CA TYR A 204 0.39 3.95 -11.79
C TYR A 204 0.19 5.38 -12.28
N LEU A 205 -0.77 5.58 -13.15
CA LEU A 205 -1.14 6.89 -13.70
C LEU A 205 -2.27 7.48 -12.88
N THR A 206 -2.15 8.73 -12.39
CA THR A 206 -3.32 9.50 -11.93
C THR A 206 -4.29 9.68 -13.11
N PRO A 207 -5.55 10.16 -12.91
CA PRO A 207 -6.57 10.11 -13.95
C PRO A 207 -6.12 10.68 -15.30
N ILE A 208 -6.52 9.99 -16.36
CA ILE A 208 -6.14 10.31 -17.75
C ILE A 208 -7.34 10.78 -18.60
N PHE A 209 -8.51 10.88 -18.00
CA PHE A 209 -9.75 11.25 -18.68
C PHE A 209 -9.86 12.76 -18.91
N PRO A 210 -10.64 13.23 -19.92
CA PRO A 210 -10.91 14.64 -20.10
C PRO A 210 -11.54 15.27 -18.86
N ALA A 211 -11.09 16.46 -18.46
CA ALA A 211 -11.57 17.15 -17.27
C ALA A 211 -11.35 18.67 -17.38
N ARG A 212 -11.81 19.41 -16.36
CA ARG A 212 -11.56 20.85 -16.25
C ARG A 212 -10.46 21.18 -15.22
N SER A 213 -9.64 20.20 -14.93
CA SER A 213 -8.49 20.35 -14.03
C SER A 213 -7.27 19.62 -14.55
N ASN A 214 -6.09 20.02 -14.09
CA ASN A 214 -4.84 19.33 -14.39
C ASN A 214 -4.75 17.95 -13.74
N HIS A 215 -5.42 17.74 -12.60
CA HIS A 215 -5.46 16.47 -11.87
C HIS A 215 -6.49 15.48 -12.41
N ARG A 216 -7.48 15.91 -13.17
CA ARG A 216 -8.48 15.10 -13.88
C ARG A 216 -9.40 14.22 -13.01
N TYR A 217 -9.48 14.47 -11.71
CA TYR A 217 -10.45 13.78 -10.84
C TYR A 217 -11.89 14.22 -11.08
N ASP A 218 -12.11 15.38 -11.70
CA ASP A 218 -13.39 15.90 -12.15
C ASP A 218 -13.70 15.50 -13.60
N ALA A 219 -13.59 14.20 -13.92
CA ALA A 219 -13.75 13.68 -15.27
C ALA A 219 -15.04 14.17 -15.96
N SER A 220 -14.92 14.58 -17.22
CA SER A 220 -16.04 14.98 -18.08
C SER A 220 -16.50 13.86 -19.06
N SER A 221 -15.71 12.84 -19.22
CA SER A 221 -16.02 11.55 -19.87
C SER A 221 -15.13 10.46 -19.30
N PHE A 222 -15.57 9.20 -19.35
CA PHE A 222 -14.76 8.02 -19.04
C PHE A 222 -14.52 7.13 -20.27
N HIS A 223 -14.95 7.59 -21.44
CA HIS A 223 -14.92 6.80 -22.66
C HIS A 223 -13.71 7.09 -23.57
N GLU A 224 -12.92 8.09 -23.26
CA GLU A 224 -11.75 8.48 -24.01
C GLU A 224 -10.64 9.01 -23.09
N VAL A 225 -9.41 8.92 -23.52
CA VAL A 225 -8.27 9.58 -22.88
C VAL A 225 -8.24 11.05 -23.30
N ASP A 226 -7.91 11.93 -22.35
CA ASP A 226 -7.79 13.37 -22.62
C ASP A 226 -6.90 13.64 -23.85
N PRO A 227 -7.41 14.34 -24.87
CA PRO A 227 -6.61 14.74 -26.03
C PRO A 227 -5.32 15.48 -25.65
N LEU A 228 -5.32 16.27 -24.57
CA LEU A 228 -4.14 16.97 -24.06
C LEU A 228 -3.04 15.99 -23.61
N LEU A 229 -3.39 14.77 -23.27
CA LEU A 229 -2.45 13.68 -22.94
C LEU A 229 -2.06 12.81 -24.14
N GLY A 230 -2.58 13.13 -25.35
CA GLY A 230 -2.33 12.38 -26.57
C GLY A 230 -3.43 11.38 -26.94
N GLY A 231 -4.53 11.33 -26.18
CA GLY A 231 -5.72 10.53 -26.46
C GLY A 231 -5.49 9.02 -26.40
N ASP A 232 -6.51 8.26 -26.85
CA ASP A 232 -6.53 6.79 -26.84
C ASP A 232 -5.30 6.17 -27.53
N LYS A 233 -4.79 6.80 -28.60
CA LYS A 233 -3.62 6.32 -29.35
C LYS A 233 -2.35 6.34 -28.49
N ALA A 234 -2.14 7.41 -27.71
CA ALA A 234 -0.99 7.52 -26.83
C ALA A 234 -1.06 6.49 -25.71
N PHE A 235 -2.25 6.30 -25.13
CA PHE A 235 -2.44 5.35 -24.05
C PHE A 235 -2.24 3.90 -24.49
N ALA A 236 -2.83 3.50 -25.61
CA ALA A 236 -2.61 2.17 -26.19
C ALA A 236 -1.12 1.95 -26.54
N ALA A 237 -0.43 2.98 -27.03
CA ALA A 237 1.00 2.92 -27.29
C ALA A 237 1.81 2.76 -25.99
N LEU A 238 1.50 3.55 -24.95
CA LEU A 238 2.17 3.46 -23.66
C LEU A 238 2.07 2.06 -23.06
N ILE A 239 0.87 1.47 -23.02
CA ILE A 239 0.68 0.12 -22.48
C ILE A 239 1.50 -0.90 -23.29
N ARG A 240 1.43 -0.84 -24.62
CA ARG A 240 2.18 -1.75 -25.48
C ARG A 240 3.70 -1.65 -25.25
N GLU A 241 4.25 -0.43 -25.20
CA GLU A 241 5.69 -0.25 -25.00
C GLU A 241 6.11 -0.61 -23.56
N ALA A 242 5.30 -0.30 -22.54
CA ALA A 242 5.54 -0.73 -21.18
C ALA A 242 5.55 -2.26 -21.05
N HIS A 243 4.57 -2.94 -21.66
CA HIS A 243 4.51 -4.42 -21.66
C HIS A 243 5.73 -5.07 -22.34
N LYS A 244 6.26 -4.49 -23.43
CA LYS A 244 7.52 -4.97 -24.06
C LYS A 244 8.71 -4.93 -23.10
N LEU A 245 8.73 -3.98 -22.17
CA LEU A 245 9.76 -3.84 -21.15
C LEU A 245 9.46 -4.62 -19.86
N GLY A 246 8.39 -5.43 -19.84
CA GLY A 246 7.95 -6.19 -18.67
C GLY A 246 7.32 -5.33 -17.57
N MET A 247 6.92 -4.11 -17.89
CA MET A 247 6.19 -3.21 -16.97
C MET A 247 4.69 -3.33 -17.19
N ARG A 248 3.92 -3.28 -16.12
CA ARG A 248 2.46 -3.22 -16.12
C ARG A 248 1.98 -1.79 -15.99
N VAL A 249 0.72 -1.53 -16.39
CA VAL A 249 0.11 -0.21 -16.33
C VAL A 249 -1.22 -0.27 -15.58
N MET A 250 -1.33 0.55 -14.54
CA MET A 250 -2.54 0.73 -13.72
C MET A 250 -3.08 2.15 -13.91
N GLY A 251 -4.38 2.26 -14.14
CA GLY A 251 -5.08 3.55 -14.19
C GLY A 251 -5.70 3.94 -12.85
N ASP A 252 -6.22 5.15 -12.81
CA ASP A 252 -6.99 5.71 -11.70
C ASP A 252 -8.43 5.94 -12.13
N LEU A 253 -9.39 5.52 -11.33
CA LEU A 253 -10.81 5.61 -11.65
C LEU A 253 -11.61 6.21 -10.50
N THR A 254 -12.27 7.32 -10.75
CA THR A 254 -13.13 8.02 -9.81
C THR A 254 -14.52 7.40 -9.80
N THR A 255 -14.80 6.49 -8.87
CA THR A 255 -16.10 5.82 -8.77
C THR A 255 -17.05 6.50 -7.78
N ASN A 256 -16.58 7.47 -7.01
CA ASN A 256 -17.39 8.20 -6.05
C ASN A 256 -18.18 9.36 -6.69
N HIS A 257 -17.61 10.04 -7.67
CA HIS A 257 -18.17 11.24 -8.30
C HIS A 257 -17.68 11.41 -9.74
N SER A 258 -18.30 12.32 -10.47
CA SER A 258 -17.79 12.86 -11.74
C SER A 258 -17.53 14.35 -11.61
N GLY A 259 -17.03 14.99 -12.65
CA GLY A 259 -17.09 16.44 -12.79
C GLY A 259 -18.49 16.92 -13.20
N VAL A 260 -18.85 18.17 -12.86
CA VAL A 260 -20.08 18.81 -13.42
C VAL A 260 -19.99 18.96 -14.94
N GLY A 261 -18.79 18.86 -15.51
CA GLY A 261 -18.55 18.82 -16.95
C GLY A 261 -18.92 17.50 -17.61
N HIS A 262 -19.23 16.44 -16.83
CA HIS A 262 -19.47 15.11 -17.34
C HIS A 262 -20.73 15.04 -18.21
N GLU A 263 -20.67 14.29 -19.29
CA GLU A 263 -21.77 14.11 -20.23
C GLU A 263 -23.05 13.63 -19.54
N TRP A 264 -22.95 12.67 -18.60
CA TRP A 264 -24.09 12.16 -17.83
C TRP A 264 -24.68 13.22 -16.90
N PHE A 265 -23.84 14.03 -16.24
CA PHE A 265 -24.33 15.10 -15.37
C PHE A 265 -25.05 16.19 -16.18
N LYS A 266 -24.47 16.64 -17.29
CA LYS A 266 -25.10 17.62 -18.20
C LYS A 266 -26.41 17.12 -18.80
N ALA A 267 -26.52 15.81 -19.08
CA ALA A 267 -27.74 15.20 -19.58
C ALA A 267 -28.87 15.25 -18.53
N ALA A 268 -28.52 15.15 -17.23
CA ALA A 268 -29.47 15.06 -16.12
C ALA A 268 -29.78 16.39 -15.42
N TYR A 269 -28.81 17.29 -15.32
CA TYR A 269 -28.94 18.54 -14.57
C TYR A 269 -30.07 19.41 -15.14
N LYS A 270 -31.00 19.84 -14.27
CA LYS A 270 -32.26 20.53 -14.63
C LYS A 270 -33.20 19.75 -15.57
N LYS A 271 -33.00 18.45 -15.71
CA LYS A 271 -33.78 17.57 -16.61
C LYS A 271 -34.23 16.31 -15.87
N PRO A 272 -35.25 16.39 -14.99
CA PRO A 272 -35.62 15.27 -14.11
C PRO A 272 -36.20 14.04 -14.86
N LYS A 273 -36.56 14.17 -16.15
CA LYS A 273 -37.02 13.07 -16.99
C LYS A 273 -35.91 12.40 -17.81
N ALA A 274 -34.66 12.89 -17.73
CA ALA A 274 -33.55 12.28 -18.44
C ALA A 274 -33.20 10.88 -17.88
N ALA A 275 -32.71 10.00 -18.73
CA ALA A 275 -32.31 8.65 -18.33
C ALA A 275 -31.20 8.68 -17.26
N GLU A 276 -30.31 9.68 -17.32
CA GLU A 276 -29.21 9.89 -16.39
C GLU A 276 -29.64 10.57 -15.08
N SER A 277 -30.92 10.98 -14.92
CA SER A 277 -31.41 11.61 -13.69
C SER A 277 -31.18 10.74 -12.45
N GLY A 278 -31.28 9.41 -12.59
CA GLY A 278 -31.00 8.47 -11.52
C GLY A 278 -29.51 8.22 -11.23
N PHE A 279 -28.58 8.82 -11.99
CA PHE A 279 -27.12 8.57 -11.81
C PHE A 279 -26.51 9.36 -10.66
N TYR A 280 -27.21 10.40 -10.21
CA TYR A 280 -26.77 11.29 -9.14
C TYR A 280 -27.87 11.45 -8.10
N TYR A 281 -27.50 11.88 -6.90
CA TYR A 281 -28.46 12.20 -5.83
C TYR A 281 -29.01 13.61 -6.04
N PHE A 282 -29.95 13.72 -6.95
CA PHE A 282 -30.63 15.00 -7.24
C PHE A 282 -31.84 15.27 -6.34
N SER A 283 -32.13 16.57 -6.13
CA SER A 283 -33.37 17.10 -5.57
C SER A 283 -33.82 18.34 -6.33
N GLU A 284 -34.99 18.89 -5.98
CA GLU A 284 -35.54 20.14 -6.55
C GLU A 284 -35.53 20.18 -8.08
N LYS A 285 -36.11 19.19 -8.73
CA LYS A 285 -36.14 19.07 -10.22
C LYS A 285 -34.72 19.04 -10.82
N ASN A 286 -33.79 18.35 -10.17
CA ASN A 286 -32.39 18.19 -10.56
C ASN A 286 -31.58 19.50 -10.56
N THR A 287 -31.95 20.48 -9.74
CA THR A 287 -31.15 21.72 -9.59
C THR A 287 -30.20 21.67 -8.40
N LYS A 288 -30.49 20.81 -7.39
CA LYS A 288 -29.61 20.53 -6.26
C LYS A 288 -29.17 19.07 -6.30
N TYR A 289 -27.99 18.79 -5.76
CA TYR A 289 -27.39 17.45 -5.78
C TYR A 289 -26.39 17.28 -4.62
N GLU A 290 -26.17 16.03 -4.22
CA GLU A 290 -25.08 15.68 -3.31
C GLU A 290 -23.75 15.73 -4.07
N SER A 291 -22.69 16.16 -3.37
CA SER A 291 -21.34 16.25 -3.90
C SER A 291 -20.31 15.76 -2.88
N TRP A 292 -19.10 15.45 -3.34
CA TRP A 292 -18.00 15.02 -2.47
C TRP A 292 -17.62 16.16 -1.53
N PHE A 293 -17.81 15.95 -0.22
CA PHE A 293 -17.58 16.96 0.84
C PHE A 293 -18.20 18.34 0.57
N GLY A 294 -19.31 18.43 -0.17
CA GLY A 294 -19.92 19.71 -0.53
C GLY A 294 -19.24 20.46 -1.66
N VAL A 295 -18.21 19.87 -2.31
CA VAL A 295 -17.51 20.44 -3.45
C VAL A 295 -18.43 20.40 -4.67
N ALA A 296 -19.02 21.54 -5.03
CA ALA A 296 -20.06 21.64 -6.06
C ALA A 296 -19.61 21.14 -7.45
N SER A 297 -18.32 21.17 -7.77
CA SER A 297 -17.79 20.64 -9.03
C SER A 297 -17.76 19.12 -9.12
N LEU A 298 -18.02 18.38 -8.00
CA LEU A 298 -17.85 16.93 -7.90
C LEU A 298 -19.15 16.22 -7.47
N PRO A 299 -20.20 16.17 -8.34
CA PRO A 299 -21.46 15.51 -8.05
C PRO A 299 -21.29 14.01 -7.82
N LYS A 300 -21.91 13.52 -6.74
CA LYS A 300 -21.77 12.15 -6.26
C LYS A 300 -22.67 11.16 -7.04
N PHE A 301 -22.09 10.01 -7.42
CA PHE A 301 -22.82 8.95 -8.10
C PHE A 301 -23.78 8.21 -7.17
N ASN A 302 -24.99 7.93 -7.69
CA ASN A 302 -26.02 7.13 -7.05
C ASN A 302 -25.95 5.66 -7.52
N TRP A 303 -25.32 4.83 -6.73
CA TRP A 303 -25.14 3.41 -7.06
C TRP A 303 -26.41 2.55 -6.94
N ASN A 304 -27.56 3.10 -6.53
CA ASN A 304 -28.85 2.45 -6.66
C ASN A 304 -29.28 2.31 -8.12
N SER A 305 -28.77 3.18 -9.00
CA SER A 305 -29.10 3.17 -10.42
C SER A 305 -28.53 1.94 -11.14
N LYS A 306 -29.41 1.03 -11.55
CA LYS A 306 -29.04 -0.16 -12.35
C LYS A 306 -28.38 0.22 -13.68
N GLU A 307 -28.86 1.30 -14.30
CA GLU A 307 -28.30 1.77 -15.58
C GLU A 307 -26.91 2.38 -15.39
N LEU A 308 -26.66 3.14 -14.32
CA LEU A 308 -25.31 3.60 -13.97
C LEU A 308 -24.36 2.42 -13.76
N ARG A 309 -24.76 1.42 -12.96
CA ARG A 309 -23.96 0.20 -12.73
C ARG A 309 -23.60 -0.48 -14.05
N LYS A 310 -24.55 -0.65 -14.95
CA LYS A 310 -24.35 -1.25 -16.26
C LYS A 310 -23.36 -0.46 -17.12
N ARG A 311 -23.49 0.87 -17.17
CA ARG A 311 -22.61 1.71 -17.97
C ARG A 311 -21.20 1.83 -17.37
N PHE A 312 -21.09 1.85 -16.06
CA PHE A 312 -19.83 2.20 -15.41
C PHE A 312 -19.04 0.99 -14.90
N ILE A 313 -19.67 0.08 -14.15
CA ILE A 313 -18.93 -0.95 -13.41
C ILE A 313 -19.28 -2.40 -13.80
N GLN A 314 -20.38 -2.65 -14.51
CA GLN A 314 -20.90 -4.00 -14.69
C GLN A 314 -20.88 -4.47 -16.14
N GLY A 315 -20.15 -5.56 -16.38
CA GLY A 315 -20.15 -6.26 -17.66
C GLY A 315 -19.18 -5.69 -18.70
N PRO A 316 -19.11 -6.34 -19.89
CA PRO A 316 -18.04 -6.10 -20.86
C PRO A 316 -18.12 -4.77 -21.59
N LYS A 317 -19.25 -4.07 -21.52
CA LYS A 317 -19.43 -2.73 -22.15
C LYS A 317 -19.28 -1.59 -21.13
N SER A 318 -18.98 -1.90 -19.88
CA SER A 318 -18.78 -0.89 -18.85
C SER A 318 -17.45 -0.15 -19.00
N VAL A 319 -17.36 1.03 -18.38
CA VAL A 319 -16.11 1.79 -18.29
C VAL A 319 -14.99 0.96 -17.69
N VAL A 320 -15.27 0.24 -16.59
CA VAL A 320 -14.28 -0.63 -15.93
C VAL A 320 -13.70 -1.66 -16.90
N ALA A 321 -14.55 -2.30 -17.73
CA ALA A 321 -14.12 -3.34 -18.66
C ALA A 321 -13.39 -2.78 -19.88
N ARG A 322 -13.83 -1.64 -20.42
CA ARG A 322 -13.29 -1.04 -21.64
C ARG A 322 -11.77 -0.95 -21.67
N TRP A 323 -11.18 -0.46 -20.60
CA TRP A 323 -9.75 -0.19 -20.51
C TRP A 323 -8.90 -1.44 -20.24
N LEU A 324 -9.54 -2.53 -19.80
CA LEU A 324 -8.91 -3.84 -19.61
C LEU A 324 -8.92 -4.69 -20.88
N GLN A 325 -9.74 -4.32 -21.87
CA GLN A 325 -9.87 -5.00 -23.16
C GLN A 325 -8.92 -4.41 -24.21
N LYS A 326 -8.78 -5.11 -25.35
CA LYS A 326 -8.10 -4.55 -26.54
C LYS A 326 -8.80 -3.27 -27.01
N PRO A 327 -8.07 -2.25 -27.47
CA PRO A 327 -6.62 -2.25 -27.74
C PRO A 327 -5.73 -1.91 -26.52
N PHE A 328 -6.31 -1.58 -25.37
CA PHE A 328 -5.58 -1.07 -24.20
C PHE A 328 -4.92 -2.20 -23.40
N GLN A 329 -5.71 -3.14 -22.86
CA GLN A 329 -5.21 -4.25 -22.02
C GLN A 329 -4.44 -3.77 -20.77
N MET A 330 -5.02 -2.78 -20.08
CA MET A 330 -4.49 -2.27 -18.83
C MET A 330 -4.49 -3.36 -17.73
N ASP A 331 -3.57 -3.28 -16.77
CA ASP A 331 -3.33 -4.35 -15.79
C ASP A 331 -4.05 -4.15 -14.46
N GLY A 332 -4.77 -3.06 -14.27
CA GLY A 332 -5.52 -2.84 -13.04
C GLY A 332 -6.05 -1.42 -12.85
N TRP A 333 -6.77 -1.26 -11.75
CA TRP A 333 -7.33 0.01 -11.31
C TRP A 333 -6.94 0.34 -9.87
N ARG A 334 -6.49 1.57 -9.64
CA ARG A 334 -6.61 2.24 -8.35
C ARG A 334 -7.93 2.98 -8.34
N ILE A 335 -8.74 2.77 -7.34
CA ILE A 335 -10.04 3.43 -7.19
C ILE A 335 -9.88 4.61 -6.25
N ASP A 336 -10.18 5.78 -6.78
CA ASP A 336 -10.17 7.06 -6.08
C ASP A 336 -11.28 7.12 -5.02
N VAL A 337 -10.97 7.68 -3.85
CA VAL A 337 -11.91 7.84 -2.73
C VAL A 337 -12.72 6.56 -2.49
N ALA A 338 -12.05 5.41 -2.52
CA ALA A 338 -12.71 4.10 -2.46
C ALA A 338 -13.57 3.94 -1.21
N ASN A 339 -13.12 4.48 -0.08
CA ASN A 339 -13.83 4.44 1.20
C ASN A 339 -15.18 5.20 1.21
N MET A 340 -15.42 6.10 0.25
CA MET A 340 -16.67 6.86 0.13
C MET A 340 -17.56 6.40 -1.03
N THR A 341 -17.03 5.54 -1.91
CA THR A 341 -17.79 5.01 -3.05
C THR A 341 -18.99 4.21 -2.57
N GLY A 342 -20.20 4.59 -2.99
CA GLY A 342 -21.45 3.95 -2.58
C GLY A 342 -21.94 4.31 -1.17
N ARG A 343 -21.31 5.27 -0.51
CA ARG A 343 -21.70 5.74 0.82
C ARG A 343 -22.22 7.16 0.78
N THR A 344 -23.46 7.36 1.19
CA THR A 344 -24.06 8.69 1.39
C THR A 344 -25.33 8.57 2.24
N ARG A 345 -25.60 9.52 3.12
CA ARG A 345 -26.75 9.52 4.03
C ARG A 345 -26.84 8.21 4.83
N ASP A 346 -27.93 7.45 4.67
CA ASP A 346 -28.20 6.15 5.28
C ASP A 346 -27.81 4.95 4.39
N GLU A 347 -27.17 5.21 3.25
CA GLU A 347 -26.78 4.18 2.29
C GLU A 347 -25.30 3.78 2.46
N ASP A 348 -25.04 2.48 2.53
CA ASP A 348 -23.71 1.88 2.50
C ASP A 348 -23.65 0.70 1.51
N MET A 349 -23.46 1.02 0.25
CA MET A 349 -23.27 0.03 -0.83
C MET A 349 -21.80 -0.22 -1.16
N TYR A 350 -20.90 0.25 -0.32
CA TYR A 350 -19.46 0.24 -0.51
C TYR A 350 -18.91 -1.14 -0.94
N LEU A 351 -19.21 -2.18 -0.16
CA LEU A 351 -18.69 -3.52 -0.43
C LEU A 351 -19.31 -4.12 -1.69
N GLU A 352 -20.60 -3.93 -1.90
CA GLU A 352 -21.31 -4.43 -3.08
C GLU A 352 -20.73 -3.82 -4.36
N VAL A 353 -20.51 -2.50 -4.39
CA VAL A 353 -19.92 -1.80 -5.54
C VAL A 353 -18.50 -2.33 -5.81
N ALA A 354 -17.68 -2.48 -4.76
CA ALA A 354 -16.33 -3.04 -4.88
C ALA A 354 -16.33 -4.46 -5.48
N GLN A 355 -17.25 -5.32 -5.02
CA GLN A 355 -17.40 -6.69 -5.52
C GLN A 355 -17.84 -6.74 -6.96
N VAL A 356 -18.74 -5.85 -7.39
CA VAL A 356 -19.20 -5.76 -8.79
C VAL A 356 -18.06 -5.31 -9.70
N ILE A 357 -17.28 -4.29 -9.30
CA ILE A 357 -16.10 -3.84 -10.04
C ILE A 357 -15.13 -5.00 -10.21
N ARG A 358 -14.75 -5.66 -9.12
CA ARG A 358 -13.82 -6.78 -9.16
C ARG A 358 -14.31 -7.94 -10.02
N LYS A 359 -15.58 -8.32 -9.89
CA LYS A 359 -16.19 -9.36 -10.72
C LYS A 359 -16.09 -9.05 -12.21
N THR A 360 -16.30 -7.79 -12.59
CA THR A 360 -16.13 -7.32 -13.96
C THR A 360 -14.68 -7.42 -14.39
N MET A 361 -13.75 -6.92 -13.58
CA MET A 361 -12.30 -6.98 -13.87
C MET A 361 -11.81 -8.41 -14.09
N VAL A 362 -12.09 -9.31 -13.14
CA VAL A 362 -11.65 -10.72 -13.21
C VAL A 362 -12.25 -11.45 -14.40
N LYS A 363 -13.48 -11.12 -14.79
CA LYS A 363 -14.13 -11.72 -15.97
C LYS A 363 -13.45 -11.29 -17.28
N GLU A 364 -13.01 -10.03 -17.36
CA GLU A 364 -12.32 -9.51 -18.54
C GLU A 364 -10.84 -9.94 -18.57
N ASN A 365 -10.17 -9.87 -17.43
CA ASN A 365 -8.79 -10.33 -17.28
C ASN A 365 -8.52 -10.72 -15.81
N PRO A 366 -8.39 -12.01 -15.49
CA PRO A 366 -8.15 -12.47 -14.12
C PRO A 366 -6.78 -12.04 -13.55
N ASP A 367 -5.83 -11.60 -14.40
CA ASP A 367 -4.49 -11.14 -14.01
C ASP A 367 -4.45 -9.63 -13.70
N THR A 368 -5.59 -9.01 -13.37
CA THR A 368 -5.70 -7.59 -13.02
C THR A 368 -5.70 -7.34 -11.51
N LEU A 369 -5.11 -6.22 -11.10
CA LEU A 369 -5.02 -5.78 -9.71
C LEU A 369 -5.98 -4.63 -9.44
N MET A 370 -6.73 -4.71 -8.32
CA MET A 370 -7.65 -3.69 -7.85
C MET A 370 -7.24 -3.16 -6.49
N LEU A 371 -6.87 -1.89 -6.42
CA LEU A 371 -6.46 -1.19 -5.20
C LEU A 371 -7.44 -0.06 -4.89
N GLY A 372 -7.76 0.13 -3.61
CA GLY A 372 -8.60 1.24 -3.16
C GLY A 372 -7.81 2.30 -2.41
N GLU A 373 -8.16 3.56 -2.58
CA GLU A 373 -7.61 4.62 -1.74
C GLU A 373 -8.31 4.69 -0.39
N TYR A 374 -7.49 4.79 0.67
CA TYR A 374 -7.96 4.98 2.04
C TYR A 374 -7.03 5.91 2.81
N THR A 375 -7.56 7.00 3.33
CA THR A 375 -6.79 7.94 4.16
C THR A 375 -6.74 7.53 5.64
N GLY A 376 -7.68 6.70 6.09
CA GLY A 376 -7.82 6.19 7.45
C GLY A 376 -7.51 4.70 7.59
N ASP A 377 -8.15 4.06 8.56
CA ASP A 377 -8.04 2.61 8.79
C ASP A 377 -8.89 1.85 7.76
N ALA A 378 -8.21 1.06 6.94
CA ALA A 378 -8.84 0.21 5.92
C ALA A 378 -8.92 -1.26 6.33
N ALA A 379 -8.38 -1.63 7.50
CA ALA A 379 -8.11 -3.03 7.82
C ALA A 379 -9.38 -3.90 7.88
N TYR A 380 -10.51 -3.34 8.31
CA TYR A 380 -11.76 -4.10 8.41
C TYR A 380 -12.56 -4.13 7.11
N GLU A 381 -12.33 -3.19 6.24
CA GLU A 381 -13.05 -3.06 4.98
C GLU A 381 -12.36 -3.77 3.82
N VAL A 382 -11.03 -3.79 3.83
CA VAL A 382 -10.21 -4.40 2.77
C VAL A 382 -9.80 -5.82 3.18
N GLN A 383 -10.72 -6.75 3.02
CA GLN A 383 -10.57 -8.15 3.43
C GLN A 383 -10.24 -9.10 2.27
N GLY A 384 -10.13 -8.58 1.04
CA GLY A 384 -9.90 -9.38 -0.16
C GLY A 384 -11.17 -9.88 -0.84
N ASP A 385 -12.35 -9.56 -0.34
CA ASP A 385 -13.65 -9.87 -0.96
C ASP A 385 -14.12 -8.83 -1.99
N GLY A 386 -13.59 -7.62 -1.91
CA GLY A 386 -13.74 -6.55 -2.89
C GLY A 386 -12.35 -6.08 -3.32
N TRP A 387 -11.77 -5.17 -2.56
CA TRP A 387 -10.43 -4.64 -2.78
C TRP A 387 -9.35 -5.69 -2.50
N GLN A 388 -8.32 -5.74 -3.35
CA GLN A 388 -7.21 -6.69 -3.20
C GLN A 388 -6.06 -6.14 -2.36
N GLY A 389 -6.03 -4.83 -2.19
CA GLY A 389 -5.13 -4.06 -1.36
C GLY A 389 -5.61 -2.62 -1.29
N ALA A 390 -4.94 -1.79 -0.51
CA ALA A 390 -5.29 -0.40 -0.32
C ALA A 390 -4.07 0.52 -0.39
N MET A 391 -4.28 1.72 -0.93
CA MET A 391 -3.39 2.85 -0.75
C MET A 391 -3.67 3.42 0.64
N THR A 392 -3.02 2.88 1.67
CA THR A 392 -3.27 3.27 3.05
C THR A 392 -2.15 4.15 3.58
N TYR A 393 -2.53 5.30 4.10
CA TYR A 393 -1.57 6.18 4.75
C TYR A 393 -1.33 5.79 6.22
N SER A 394 -2.28 5.11 6.85
CA SER A 394 -2.25 4.86 8.30
C SER A 394 -1.27 3.77 8.72
N ASN A 395 -1.06 2.73 7.90
CA ASN A 395 -0.23 1.59 8.28
C ASN A 395 1.27 1.77 7.96
N PHE A 396 1.65 2.63 7.01
CA PHE A 396 3.05 2.86 6.65
C PHE A 396 3.42 4.35 6.64
N THR A 397 2.75 5.15 5.80
CA THR A 397 3.14 6.54 5.54
C THR A 397 3.15 7.40 6.81
N LYS A 398 2.02 7.47 7.53
CA LYS A 398 1.90 8.28 8.76
C LYS A 398 2.87 7.84 9.87
N PRO A 399 3.03 6.54 10.21
CA PRO A 399 4.03 6.12 11.19
C PRO A 399 5.47 6.49 10.81
N VAL A 400 5.84 6.35 9.53
CA VAL A 400 7.18 6.73 9.06
C VAL A 400 7.38 8.24 9.10
N TRP A 401 6.37 9.01 8.67
CA TRP A 401 6.41 10.47 8.77
C TRP A 401 6.59 10.93 10.21
N ARG A 402 5.80 10.41 11.15
CA ARG A 402 5.90 10.76 12.57
C ARG A 402 7.29 10.46 13.14
N TRP A 403 7.88 9.36 12.76
CA TRP A 403 9.20 8.99 13.26
C TRP A 403 10.31 9.90 12.73
N PHE A 404 10.25 10.25 11.43
CA PHE A 404 11.28 11.11 10.81
C PHE A 404 10.93 12.59 10.77
N TYR A 405 9.83 13.01 11.39
CA TYR A 405 9.37 14.39 11.32
C TYR A 405 10.40 15.39 11.86
N ASN A 406 10.65 16.42 11.06
CA ASN A 406 11.44 17.57 11.45
C ASN A 406 10.52 18.66 12.03
N LYS A 407 10.60 18.87 13.36
CA LYS A 407 9.78 19.88 14.04
C LYS A 407 10.01 21.35 13.57
N ASN A 408 11.12 21.57 12.87
CA ASN A 408 11.45 22.87 12.27
C ASN A 408 11.03 22.97 10.80
N ALA A 409 10.38 21.96 10.24
CA ALA A 409 9.85 21.99 8.87
C ALA A 409 8.82 23.12 8.74
N LYS A 410 8.88 23.81 7.60
CA LYS A 410 7.89 24.83 7.21
C LYS A 410 6.99 24.23 6.14
N GLY A 411 5.74 24.63 6.11
CA GLY A 411 4.75 24.16 5.14
C GLY A 411 3.53 23.53 5.80
N GLU A 412 2.66 22.98 4.97
CA GLU A 412 1.39 22.39 5.40
C GLU A 412 1.42 20.88 5.15
N PRO A 413 1.54 20.05 6.21
CA PRO A 413 1.60 18.59 6.05
C PRO A 413 0.27 17.97 5.56
N GLY A 414 -0.81 18.76 5.50
CA GLY A 414 -2.11 18.30 5.06
C GLY A 414 -2.68 17.18 5.95
N PHE A 415 -3.42 16.25 5.37
CA PHE A 415 -4.04 15.16 6.13
C PHE A 415 -3.04 14.14 6.72
N ILE A 416 -1.75 14.22 6.37
CA ILE A 416 -0.71 13.40 7.00
C ILE A 416 -0.54 13.75 8.49
N ALA A 417 -0.74 15.01 8.86
CA ALA A 417 -0.73 15.43 10.25
C ALA A 417 -1.83 14.74 11.08
N GLY A 418 -2.96 14.41 10.44
CA GLY A 418 -4.12 13.79 11.09
C GLY A 418 -4.67 14.71 12.19
N ASP A 419 -4.47 14.31 13.44
CA ASP A 419 -4.87 15.06 14.65
C ASP A 419 -3.95 16.24 15.01
N GLY A 420 -3.05 16.64 14.11
CA GLY A 420 -2.07 17.70 14.34
C GLY A 420 -0.77 17.26 15.01
N ASN A 421 -0.67 16.00 15.43
CA ASN A 421 0.54 15.45 16.05
C ASN A 421 1.37 14.63 15.06
N LEU A 422 2.42 15.24 14.50
CA LEU A 422 3.39 14.56 13.64
C LEU A 422 4.61 14.00 14.39
N GLN A 423 4.72 14.22 15.71
CA GLN A 423 5.87 13.71 16.46
C GLN A 423 5.63 12.28 16.91
N GLY A 424 6.68 11.47 16.78
CA GLY A 424 6.66 10.07 17.21
C GLY A 424 8.06 9.51 17.32
N ASP A 425 8.16 8.35 17.94
CA ASP A 425 9.39 7.58 18.11
C ASP A 425 9.31 6.19 17.45
N GLY A 426 10.41 5.43 17.46
CA GLY A 426 10.46 4.11 16.84
C GLY A 426 9.58 3.08 17.56
N VAL A 427 9.37 3.21 18.88
CA VAL A 427 8.44 2.34 19.62
C VAL A 427 7.00 2.59 19.19
N GLN A 428 6.64 3.87 19.06
CA GLN A 428 5.30 4.26 18.58
C GLN A 428 5.08 3.87 17.12
N LEU A 429 6.12 3.94 16.27
CA LEU A 429 6.04 3.45 14.89
C LEU A 429 5.69 1.96 14.87
N VAL A 430 6.41 1.13 15.63
CA VAL A 430 6.17 -0.32 15.70
C VAL A 430 4.77 -0.62 16.24
N ALA A 431 4.35 0.07 17.29
CA ALA A 431 3.02 -0.10 17.89
C ALA A 431 1.92 0.30 16.90
N SER A 432 2.04 1.47 16.27
CA SER A 432 1.07 1.97 15.28
C SER A 432 0.98 1.04 14.07
N TYR A 433 2.12 0.66 13.48
CA TYR A 433 2.15 -0.28 12.37
C TYR A 433 1.43 -1.59 12.73
N ASN A 434 1.77 -2.22 13.86
CA ASN A 434 1.15 -3.47 14.27
C ASN A 434 -0.35 -3.34 14.48
N GLN A 435 -0.82 -2.21 15.00
CA GLN A 435 -2.25 -1.97 15.20
C GLN A 435 -3.01 -1.83 13.88
N PHE A 436 -2.54 -1.00 12.97
CA PHE A 436 -3.21 -0.75 11.70
C PHE A 436 -3.11 -1.92 10.71
N ILE A 437 -2.04 -2.73 10.79
CA ILE A 437 -1.87 -3.87 9.89
C ILE A 437 -2.63 -5.11 10.38
N ALA A 438 -2.95 -5.20 11.68
CA ALA A 438 -3.48 -6.39 12.33
C ALA A 438 -4.76 -6.95 11.69
N GLY A 439 -5.68 -6.07 11.29
CA GLY A 439 -6.96 -6.47 10.70
C GLY A 439 -6.90 -7.00 9.27
N PHE A 440 -5.78 -6.84 8.55
CA PHE A 440 -5.67 -7.33 7.18
C PHE A 440 -5.27 -8.81 7.15
N PRO A 441 -5.90 -9.65 6.30
CA PRO A 441 -5.35 -10.95 5.93
C PRO A 441 -3.97 -10.78 5.28
N TRP A 442 -3.07 -11.76 5.45
CA TRP A 442 -1.69 -11.62 4.97
C TRP A 442 -1.59 -11.32 3.46
N HIS A 443 -2.37 -12.01 2.63
CA HIS A 443 -2.35 -11.77 1.19
C HIS A 443 -2.78 -10.35 0.80
N VAL A 444 -3.62 -9.68 1.60
CA VAL A 444 -3.97 -8.27 1.41
C VAL A 444 -2.82 -7.35 1.82
N ARG A 445 -2.14 -7.64 2.95
CA ARG A 445 -0.96 -6.87 3.40
C ARG A 445 0.10 -6.76 2.31
N LEU A 446 0.30 -7.83 1.54
CA LEU A 446 1.30 -7.87 0.47
C LEU A 446 0.95 -6.98 -0.74
N HIS A 447 -0.30 -6.53 -0.83
CA HIS A 447 -0.78 -5.68 -1.92
C HIS A 447 -1.15 -4.26 -1.47
N ASN A 448 -0.98 -3.93 -0.18
CA ASN A 448 -1.10 -2.56 0.29
C ASN A 448 0.03 -1.71 -0.28
N MET A 449 -0.27 -0.49 -0.68
CA MET A 449 0.70 0.46 -1.18
C MET A 449 1.45 1.11 -0.01
N ASN A 450 2.77 1.22 -0.13
CA ASN A 450 3.65 1.86 0.83
C ASN A 450 4.32 3.11 0.21
N PRO A 451 3.63 4.24 0.04
CA PRO A 451 4.25 5.49 -0.39
C PRO A 451 4.95 6.19 0.78
N LEU A 452 6.04 6.89 0.51
CA LEU A 452 6.56 7.93 1.40
C LEU A 452 5.77 9.22 1.21
N ASP A 453 5.45 9.55 -0.02
CA ASP A 453 4.61 10.65 -0.44
C ASP A 453 3.85 10.30 -1.72
N THR A 454 2.94 11.18 -2.14
CA THR A 454 2.06 11.00 -3.30
C THR A 454 1.74 12.36 -3.91
N HIS A 455 0.95 12.36 -4.97
CA HIS A 455 0.43 13.57 -5.59
C HIS A 455 -0.54 14.39 -4.68
N ASP A 456 -1.00 13.83 -3.55
CA ASP A 456 -1.98 14.47 -2.66
C ASP A 456 -1.37 15.07 -1.40
N ILE A 457 -0.12 14.77 -1.12
CA ILE A 457 0.57 15.21 0.10
C ILE A 457 1.90 15.87 -0.23
N PRO A 458 2.47 16.66 0.69
CA PRO A 458 3.81 17.22 0.52
C PRO A 458 4.86 16.14 0.25
N ARG A 459 6.03 16.55 -0.23
CA ARG A 459 7.18 15.66 -0.33
C ARG A 459 7.70 15.29 1.06
N PHE A 460 7.92 14.00 1.30
CA PHE A 460 8.48 13.48 2.56
C PHE A 460 9.78 14.21 2.93
N LYS A 461 10.67 14.40 1.96
CA LYS A 461 11.95 15.09 2.14
C LYS A 461 11.80 16.48 2.76
N SER A 462 10.74 17.22 2.41
CA SER A 462 10.52 18.59 2.89
C SER A 462 10.12 18.65 4.38
N PHE A 463 9.60 17.56 4.93
CA PHE A 463 9.12 17.46 6.31
C PHE A 463 9.96 16.53 7.19
N ALA A 464 10.80 15.72 6.60
CA ALA A 464 11.67 14.81 7.33
C ALA A 464 12.93 15.53 7.83
N ILE A 465 13.56 14.99 8.87
CA ILE A 465 14.90 15.41 9.28
C ILE A 465 15.86 15.29 8.08
N PRO A 466 16.78 16.26 7.89
CA PRO A 466 17.70 16.25 6.74
C PRO A 466 18.46 14.92 6.63
N GLY A 467 18.48 14.32 5.44
CA GLY A 467 19.11 13.03 5.17
C GLY A 467 18.26 11.80 5.46
N ALA A 468 17.01 11.94 5.93
CA ALA A 468 16.17 10.80 6.27
C ALA A 468 15.56 10.08 5.05
N GLN A 469 15.42 10.71 3.90
CA GLN A 469 14.76 10.11 2.73
C GLN A 469 15.39 8.78 2.30
N PRO A 470 16.72 8.62 2.19
CA PRO A 470 17.34 7.33 1.87
C PRO A 470 17.02 6.23 2.89
N VAL A 471 16.96 6.59 4.16
CA VAL A 471 16.68 5.66 5.26
C VAL A 471 15.22 5.21 5.25
N ALA A 472 14.31 6.15 5.08
CA ALA A 472 12.87 5.86 4.92
C ALA A 472 12.59 5.05 3.64
N ALA A 473 13.30 5.32 2.54
CA ALA A 473 13.23 4.52 1.33
C ALA A 473 13.66 3.06 1.58
N ALA A 474 14.72 2.82 2.38
CA ALA A 474 15.09 1.46 2.75
C ALA A 474 13.96 0.73 3.49
N MET A 475 13.21 1.41 4.37
CA MET A 475 12.01 0.85 5.00
C MET A 475 10.91 0.58 3.97
N GLN A 476 10.63 1.53 3.07
CA GLN A 476 9.63 1.40 2.00
C GLN A 476 9.83 0.13 1.17
N PHE A 477 11.07 -0.18 0.81
CA PHE A 477 11.41 -1.35 0.01
C PHE A 477 11.51 -2.66 0.79
N THR A 478 11.53 -2.62 2.11
CA THR A 478 11.71 -3.82 2.95
C THR A 478 10.48 -4.19 3.79
N PHE A 479 9.51 -3.29 3.97
CA PHE A 479 8.22 -3.61 4.59
C PHE A 479 7.33 -4.47 3.66
N PRO A 480 6.38 -5.27 4.21
CA PRO A 480 5.35 -5.93 3.41
C PRO A 480 4.48 -4.92 2.67
N GLY A 481 4.15 -5.20 1.42
CA GLY A 481 3.36 -4.31 0.58
C GLY A 481 4.10 -3.91 -0.69
N ILE A 482 3.49 -3.07 -1.49
CA ILE A 482 4.00 -2.54 -2.75
C ILE A 482 4.74 -1.23 -2.48
N PRO A 483 6.06 -1.14 -2.62
CA PRO A 483 6.75 0.14 -2.55
C PRO A 483 6.30 1.04 -3.69
N VAL A 484 5.96 2.28 -3.37
CA VAL A 484 5.48 3.28 -4.34
C VAL A 484 6.44 4.44 -4.39
N ILE A 485 7.09 4.63 -5.52
CA ILE A 485 7.94 5.80 -5.79
C ILE A 485 7.02 6.87 -6.39
N TRP A 486 6.88 8.01 -5.76
CA TRP A 486 6.25 9.18 -6.36
C TRP A 486 7.22 9.86 -7.31
N ALA A 487 6.78 10.11 -8.54
CA ALA A 487 7.63 10.72 -9.58
C ALA A 487 8.37 11.96 -9.06
N GLY A 488 9.71 11.88 -9.02
CA GLY A 488 10.59 12.90 -8.46
C GLY A 488 11.27 12.55 -7.14
N ASP A 489 10.87 11.47 -6.46
CA ASP A 489 11.57 10.98 -5.25
C ASP A 489 13.00 10.58 -5.56
N GLU A 490 13.21 9.92 -6.70
CA GLU A 490 14.53 9.54 -7.20
C GLU A 490 15.39 10.72 -7.64
N PHE A 491 14.78 11.89 -7.78
CA PHE A 491 15.47 13.17 -7.97
C PHE A 491 15.62 13.94 -6.65
N GLY A 492 15.05 13.44 -5.55
CA GLY A 492 15.05 14.13 -4.27
C GLY A 492 14.39 15.50 -4.34
N LEU A 493 13.24 15.62 -5.03
CA LEU A 493 12.50 16.86 -5.14
C LEU A 493 11.88 17.28 -3.80
N ASP A 494 11.68 18.58 -3.65
CA ASP A 494 10.99 19.22 -2.52
C ASP A 494 9.56 19.62 -2.92
N GLY A 495 8.68 19.79 -1.91
CA GLY A 495 7.32 20.29 -2.08
C GLY A 495 6.63 20.43 -0.71
N LEU A 496 6.20 21.65 -0.37
CA LEU A 496 5.72 22.01 0.96
C LEU A 496 4.21 21.77 1.15
N ASN A 497 3.51 21.41 0.11
CA ASN A 497 2.10 21.01 0.11
C ASN A 497 1.79 20.09 -1.08
N GLY A 498 0.55 19.62 -1.20
CA GLY A 498 0.14 18.72 -2.27
C GLY A 498 0.35 19.28 -3.68
N GLU A 499 0.08 20.58 -3.91
CA GLU A 499 0.29 21.20 -5.23
C GLU A 499 1.77 21.31 -5.58
N GLN A 500 2.60 21.77 -4.66
CA GLN A 500 4.06 21.86 -4.88
C GLN A 500 4.72 20.47 -5.00
N SER A 501 4.11 19.45 -4.41
CA SER A 501 4.53 18.05 -4.61
C SER A 501 4.49 17.63 -6.08
N ARG A 502 3.62 18.25 -6.89
CA ARG A 502 3.41 18.01 -8.33
C ARG A 502 4.34 18.86 -9.21
N THR A 503 5.52 19.25 -8.72
CA THR A 503 6.55 19.93 -9.51
C THR A 503 6.99 19.05 -10.67
N PRO A 504 7.11 19.60 -11.93
CA PRO A 504 7.58 18.83 -13.08
C PRO A 504 8.97 18.22 -12.89
N ILE A 505 9.21 17.04 -13.45
CA ILE A 505 10.48 16.34 -13.35
C ILE A 505 11.58 17.09 -14.10
N PRO A 506 12.77 17.31 -13.50
CA PRO A 506 13.85 18.12 -14.08
C PRO A 506 14.72 17.31 -15.06
N TRP A 507 14.14 16.86 -16.18
CA TRP A 507 14.86 16.02 -17.16
C TRP A 507 16.12 16.68 -17.72
N ASN A 508 16.09 17.99 -17.94
CA ASN A 508 17.21 18.78 -18.46
C ASN A 508 17.81 19.73 -17.41
N ASN A 509 17.71 19.37 -16.12
CA ASN A 509 18.18 20.18 -14.99
C ASN A 509 17.50 21.56 -14.86
N GLU A 510 16.24 21.69 -15.26
CA GLU A 510 15.46 22.93 -15.17
C GLU A 510 15.32 23.45 -13.73
N ARG A 511 15.55 22.58 -12.75
CA ARG A 511 15.54 22.91 -11.32
C ARG A 511 16.52 22.06 -10.51
N LYS A 512 16.83 22.54 -9.31
CA LYS A 512 17.71 21.83 -8.36
C LYS A 512 17.13 20.46 -7.99
N HIS A 513 17.97 19.44 -7.98
CA HIS A 513 17.63 18.08 -7.56
C HIS A 513 18.84 17.36 -6.95
N ASP A 514 18.60 16.25 -6.25
CA ASP A 514 19.64 15.46 -5.60
C ASP A 514 20.01 14.23 -6.44
N LYS A 515 21.16 14.31 -7.11
CA LYS A 515 21.68 13.23 -7.97
C LYS A 515 22.04 11.95 -7.21
N ALA A 516 22.20 12.02 -5.88
CA ALA A 516 22.52 10.84 -5.06
C ALA A 516 21.33 9.91 -4.86
N MET A 517 20.10 10.40 -5.03
CA MET A 517 18.90 9.62 -4.76
C MET A 517 18.67 8.50 -5.78
N MET A 518 18.89 8.74 -7.06
CA MET A 518 18.67 7.73 -8.10
C MET A 518 19.45 6.43 -7.87
N PRO A 519 20.77 6.45 -7.60
CA PRO A 519 21.52 5.22 -7.26
C PRO A 519 21.00 4.48 -6.03
N ILE A 520 20.47 5.21 -5.03
CA ILE A 520 19.89 4.63 -3.82
C ILE A 520 18.63 3.83 -4.17
N TYR A 521 17.68 4.44 -4.88
CA TYR A 521 16.46 3.77 -5.33
C TYR A 521 16.78 2.56 -6.22
N GLN A 522 17.72 2.69 -7.17
CA GLN A 522 18.19 1.57 -8.00
C GLN A 522 18.74 0.41 -7.17
N LYS A 523 19.52 0.69 -6.13
CA LYS A 523 20.06 -0.34 -5.24
C LYS A 523 18.96 -1.02 -4.44
N LEU A 524 18.02 -0.27 -3.90
CA LEU A 524 16.88 -0.80 -3.12
C LEU A 524 15.94 -1.65 -3.98
N THR A 525 15.65 -1.24 -5.22
CA THR A 525 14.85 -2.05 -6.15
C THR A 525 15.53 -3.38 -6.48
N LYS A 526 16.84 -3.38 -6.72
CA LYS A 526 17.63 -4.61 -6.93
C LYS A 526 17.58 -5.53 -5.72
N ILE A 527 17.75 -4.99 -4.51
CA ILE A 527 17.69 -5.75 -3.26
C ILE A 527 16.31 -6.39 -3.12
N ARG A 528 15.21 -5.65 -3.31
CA ARG A 528 13.86 -6.20 -3.20
C ARG A 528 13.61 -7.31 -4.23
N LYS A 529 14.00 -7.12 -5.48
CA LYS A 529 13.84 -8.13 -6.54
C LYS A 529 14.64 -9.42 -6.28
N ALA A 530 15.82 -9.29 -5.70
CA ALA A 530 16.72 -10.42 -5.43
C ALA A 530 16.35 -11.23 -4.18
N ASN A 531 15.48 -10.72 -3.31
CA ASN A 531 15.19 -11.32 -2.01
C ASN A 531 13.70 -11.66 -1.86
N SER A 532 13.35 -12.94 -1.99
CA SER A 532 11.95 -13.42 -1.92
C SER A 532 11.28 -13.08 -0.58
N ALA A 533 12.04 -13.10 0.53
CA ALA A 533 11.52 -12.72 1.84
C ALA A 533 10.99 -11.27 1.88
N LEU A 534 11.54 -10.35 1.10
CA LEU A 534 11.04 -8.98 1.01
C LEU A 534 9.72 -8.87 0.26
N ASN A 535 9.46 -9.78 -0.68
CA ASN A 535 8.25 -9.81 -1.49
C ASN A 535 7.08 -10.51 -0.77
N GLU A 536 7.32 -11.66 -0.15
CA GLU A 536 6.27 -12.57 0.35
C GLU A 536 6.47 -12.99 1.81
N GLY A 537 7.67 -12.77 2.37
CA GLY A 537 8.06 -13.28 3.69
C GLY A 537 7.33 -12.63 4.84
N SER A 538 7.24 -13.36 5.93
CA SER A 538 6.83 -12.93 7.26
C SER A 538 7.55 -11.66 7.70
N MET A 539 6.96 -10.89 8.62
CA MET A 539 7.61 -9.74 9.25
C MET A 539 7.53 -9.84 10.78
N ARG A 540 8.68 -9.66 11.40
CA ARG A 540 8.83 -9.73 12.86
C ARG A 540 9.76 -8.62 13.34
N PHE A 541 9.31 -7.80 14.28
CA PHE A 541 10.20 -6.83 14.94
C PHE A 541 11.09 -7.53 15.96
N LEU A 542 12.36 -7.10 16.02
CA LEU A 542 13.38 -7.67 16.90
C LEU A 542 13.83 -6.68 17.98
N TYR A 543 13.75 -5.38 17.67
CA TYR A 543 14.15 -4.30 18.57
C TYR A 543 13.39 -3.03 18.21
N ALA A 544 13.06 -2.25 19.23
CA ALA A 544 12.52 -0.91 19.07
C ALA A 544 12.97 -0.02 20.22
N SER A 545 13.47 1.15 19.89
CA SER A 545 13.74 2.27 20.80
C SER A 545 13.20 3.55 20.17
N ALA A 546 13.35 4.67 20.84
CA ALA A 546 12.95 5.97 20.26
C ALA A 546 13.67 6.22 18.91
N GLU A 547 14.94 5.86 18.79
CA GLU A 547 15.80 6.23 17.68
C GLU A 547 16.22 5.05 16.77
N ALA A 548 15.80 3.82 17.09
CA ALA A 548 16.17 2.65 16.28
C ALA A 548 15.09 1.58 16.26
N ILE A 549 14.96 0.91 15.11
CA ILE A 549 14.15 -0.29 14.95
C ILE A 549 14.93 -1.37 14.22
N VAL A 550 14.72 -2.63 14.62
CA VAL A 550 15.26 -3.80 13.91
C VAL A 550 14.11 -4.76 13.63
N TYR A 551 14.05 -5.28 12.43
CA TYR A 551 13.04 -6.27 12.05
C TYR A 551 13.61 -7.31 11.09
N ALA A 552 12.98 -8.48 11.07
CA ALA A 552 13.28 -9.56 10.15
C ALA A 552 12.13 -9.78 9.16
N ARG A 553 12.49 -10.05 7.91
CA ARG A 553 11.63 -10.58 6.85
C ARG A 553 12.07 -12.00 6.58
N GLU A 554 11.15 -12.97 6.69
CA GLU A 554 11.51 -14.39 6.70
C GLU A 554 10.62 -15.22 5.80
N ASP A 555 11.21 -16.05 4.94
CA ASP A 555 10.51 -17.09 4.20
C ASP A 555 11.20 -18.46 4.38
N SER A 556 10.79 -19.47 3.66
CA SER A 556 11.39 -20.82 3.76
C SER A 556 12.82 -20.88 3.22
N LYS A 557 13.29 -19.87 2.49
CA LYS A 557 14.57 -19.87 1.76
C LYS A 557 15.61 -18.93 2.38
N GLN A 558 15.16 -17.87 3.06
CA GLN A 558 16.05 -16.85 3.57
C GLN A 558 15.42 -16.01 4.70
N THR A 559 16.29 -15.37 5.44
CA THR A 559 15.98 -14.31 6.40
C THR A 559 16.70 -13.03 5.98
N VAL A 560 16.00 -11.93 5.90
CA VAL A 560 16.56 -10.59 5.71
C VAL A 560 16.34 -9.81 6.99
N VAL A 561 17.40 -9.31 7.60
CA VAL A 561 17.35 -8.46 8.78
C VAL A 561 17.66 -7.03 8.40
N VAL A 562 16.85 -6.12 8.87
CA VAL A 562 16.95 -4.68 8.60
C VAL A 562 17.10 -3.95 9.94
N CYS A 563 18.12 -3.12 10.04
CA CYS A 563 18.36 -2.22 11.17
C CYS A 563 18.31 -0.79 10.66
N VAL A 564 17.45 0.02 11.24
CA VAL A 564 17.23 1.42 10.85
C VAL A 564 17.41 2.31 12.06
N THR A 565 18.17 3.39 11.91
CA THR A 565 18.37 4.42 12.92
C THR A 565 17.88 5.77 12.43
N ARG A 566 17.40 6.59 13.37
CA ARG A 566 16.91 7.94 13.10
C ARG A 566 18.04 8.98 13.26
N GLY A 567 17.97 9.84 14.22
CA GLY A 567 18.74 11.07 14.28
C GLY A 567 19.98 11.06 15.17
N THR A 568 20.16 10.06 16.03
CA THR A 568 21.29 9.95 16.97
C THR A 568 21.88 8.55 16.96
N ASP A 569 23.15 8.44 17.32
CA ASP A 569 23.83 7.15 17.47
C ASP A 569 23.16 6.33 18.57
N GLN A 570 23.07 5.03 18.36
CA GLN A 570 22.40 4.08 19.25
C GLN A 570 23.28 2.88 19.54
N GLU A 571 23.17 2.37 20.76
CA GLU A 571 23.64 1.03 21.08
C GLU A 571 22.48 0.05 20.87
N ILE A 572 22.61 -0.82 19.86
CA ILE A 572 21.56 -1.76 19.46
C ILE A 572 22.03 -3.17 19.70
N SER A 573 21.32 -3.89 20.56
CA SER A 573 21.61 -5.29 20.88
C SER A 573 20.37 -6.14 20.83
N ILE A 574 20.47 -7.32 20.18
CA ILE A 574 19.42 -8.34 20.15
C ILE A 574 19.97 -9.67 20.63
N PRO A 575 19.16 -10.54 21.28
CA PRO A 575 19.61 -11.89 21.61
C PRO A 575 20.05 -12.67 20.36
N LYS A 576 21.18 -13.36 20.42
CA LYS A 576 21.68 -14.14 19.26
C LYS A 576 20.70 -15.25 18.83
N ASP A 577 19.86 -15.73 19.76
CA ASP A 577 18.83 -16.71 19.47
C ASP A 577 17.60 -16.13 18.75
N ALA A 578 17.49 -14.80 18.68
CA ALA A 578 16.39 -14.13 17.96
C ALA A 578 16.36 -14.51 16.48
N VAL A 579 17.54 -14.54 15.84
CA VAL A 579 17.73 -15.01 14.47
C VAL A 579 18.96 -15.92 14.46
N PRO A 580 18.79 -17.25 14.52
CA PRO A 580 19.89 -18.19 14.50
C PRO A 580 20.84 -17.96 13.31
N ASN A 581 22.14 -17.99 13.57
CA ASN A 581 23.21 -17.80 12.57
C ASN A 581 23.27 -16.41 11.91
N LEU A 582 22.63 -15.38 12.46
CA LEU A 582 22.62 -14.04 11.87
C LEU A 582 24.05 -13.46 11.69
N ILE A 583 25.00 -13.85 12.52
CA ILE A 583 26.41 -13.43 12.39
C ILE A 583 27.03 -13.81 11.03
N ASN A 584 26.51 -14.86 10.37
CA ASN A 584 26.95 -15.32 9.06
C ASN A 584 26.21 -14.64 7.90
N ALA A 585 25.32 -13.69 8.19
CA ALA A 585 24.57 -13.01 7.15
C ALA A 585 25.45 -12.04 6.34
N THR A 586 25.20 -11.97 5.05
CA THR A 586 25.88 -11.03 4.15
C THR A 586 25.21 -9.66 4.26
N ASN A 587 25.99 -8.61 4.54
CA ASN A 587 25.50 -7.23 4.43
C ASN A 587 25.30 -6.89 2.94
N ILE A 588 24.07 -6.53 2.57
CA ILE A 588 23.67 -6.19 1.19
C ILE A 588 23.39 -4.70 1.01
N TYR A 589 23.31 -3.94 2.14
CA TYR A 589 23.10 -2.49 2.14
C TYR A 589 23.64 -1.87 3.44
N GLY A 590 24.22 -0.68 3.36
CA GLY A 590 24.68 0.11 4.50
C GLY A 590 26.11 -0.18 4.96
N GLY A 591 26.64 -1.39 4.74
CA GLY A 591 28.04 -1.75 5.04
C GLY A 591 28.34 -2.07 6.51
N GLY A 592 27.35 -1.98 7.40
CA GLY A 592 27.54 -2.21 8.84
C GLY A 592 27.83 -3.68 9.17
N LYS A 593 28.63 -3.91 10.22
CA LYS A 593 29.00 -5.24 10.71
C LYS A 593 28.21 -5.61 11.96
N ILE A 594 27.89 -6.89 12.10
CA ILE A 594 27.28 -7.48 13.30
C ILE A 594 28.43 -8.01 14.15
N VAL A 595 28.41 -7.74 15.46
CA VAL A 595 29.42 -8.19 16.42
C VAL A 595 28.78 -9.06 17.49
N VAL A 596 29.40 -10.17 17.83
CA VAL A 596 28.99 -11.03 18.95
C VAL A 596 29.52 -10.47 20.26
N ASP A 597 28.62 -10.28 21.23
CA ASP A 597 28.93 -9.89 22.59
C ASP A 597 28.20 -10.82 23.58
N GLY A 598 28.88 -11.87 23.99
CA GLY A 598 28.31 -12.92 24.85
C GLY A 598 27.08 -13.60 24.19
N SER A 599 25.92 -13.45 24.80
CA SER A 599 24.64 -13.96 24.30
C SER A 599 23.89 -12.99 23.37
N MET A 600 24.47 -11.81 23.11
CA MET A 600 23.89 -10.75 22.32
C MET A 600 24.61 -10.58 20.98
N LEU A 601 23.91 -10.00 20.03
CA LEU A 601 24.47 -9.47 18.78
C LEU A 601 24.31 -7.96 18.82
N LYS A 602 25.45 -7.25 18.74
CA LYS A 602 25.49 -5.80 18.56
C LYS A 602 25.37 -5.47 17.07
N LEU A 603 24.45 -4.58 16.73
CA LEU A 603 24.24 -4.08 15.39
C LEU A 603 24.75 -2.64 15.27
N PRO A 604 25.14 -2.19 14.06
CA PRO A 604 25.56 -0.80 13.86
C PRO A 604 24.42 0.15 14.13
N GLY A 605 24.68 1.17 14.92
CA GLY A 605 23.71 2.14 15.40
C GLY A 605 24.03 3.59 15.06
N SER A 606 24.87 3.85 14.03
CA SER A 606 25.14 5.22 13.58
C SER A 606 23.88 5.95 13.14
N ALA A 607 23.81 7.24 13.42
CA ALA A 607 22.67 8.09 13.07
C ALA A 607 22.33 8.05 11.58
N LEU A 608 21.03 8.13 11.26
CA LEU A 608 20.50 8.18 9.89
C LEU A 608 21.06 7.08 8.97
N THR A 609 21.06 5.85 9.46
CA THR A 609 21.52 4.71 8.65
C THR A 609 20.45 3.64 8.51
N ALA A 610 20.54 2.93 7.40
CA ALA A 610 19.84 1.67 7.20
C ALA A 610 20.86 0.60 6.84
N ASN A 611 20.81 -0.53 7.54
CA ASN A 611 21.66 -1.68 7.26
C ASN A 611 20.79 -2.90 6.99
N ILE A 612 21.11 -3.64 5.93
CA ILE A 612 20.34 -4.81 5.51
C ILE A 612 21.28 -5.99 5.35
N TRP A 613 20.96 -7.09 6.01
CA TRP A 613 21.69 -8.36 5.90
C TRP A 613 20.78 -9.45 5.36
N SER A 614 21.32 -10.30 4.52
CA SER A 614 20.62 -11.46 3.98
C SER A 614 21.32 -12.75 4.42
N LEU A 615 20.56 -13.65 5.00
CA LEU A 615 20.98 -14.98 5.44
C LEU A 615 20.14 -16.01 4.65
N ARG A 616 20.80 -16.82 3.84
CA ARG A 616 20.12 -17.96 3.18
C ARG A 616 19.89 -19.07 4.20
N SER A 617 18.70 -19.65 4.19
CA SER A 617 18.44 -20.84 5.00
C SER A 617 19.34 -21.98 4.48
N THR A 618 20.20 -22.48 5.33
CA THR A 618 20.85 -23.75 5.09
C THR A 618 19.73 -24.80 5.00
N ARG A 619 19.63 -25.52 3.88
CA ARG A 619 18.68 -26.62 3.75
C ARG A 619 19.01 -27.62 4.87
N GLY A 620 18.16 -27.68 5.90
CA GLY A 620 18.13 -28.74 6.86
C GLY A 620 17.17 -29.81 6.41
#